data_36cb461b79baa0469a16b509ecd03762
#
_entry.id   36cb461b79baa0469a16b509ecd03762
#
_cell.length_a   1.000
_cell.length_b   1.000
_cell.length_c   1.000
_cell.angle_alpha   90.00
_cell.angle_beta   90.00
_cell.angle_gamma   90.00
#
_symmetry.space_group_name_H-M   'P 1'
#
loop_
_entity.id
_entity.type
_entity.pdbx_description
1 polymer ?
#
loop_
_entity_poly.entity_id
_entity_poly.type
_entity_poly.pdbx_seq_one_letter_code
_entity_poly.pdbx_strand_id
1 'polypeptide(L)'
;MKGNRRQRCLLFLTGQSITLFGSTLTQMAIIWYITAETGSGAWIGAFTAASYLPQFLVSLAGGAWADRWDKRRIIIGADGTTAVLTGAMALAMPRIPGKETVYAVLLLLSVCRSLGAGIQTPASGAALAELAPEGERMRFNGIHALLQSAAQLAAPGAAGIFLQAGSIRGALWADVVTAAVGI
;
A
#
# COMPACT_ATOMS: atom_id res chain seq x y z
N MET A 1 10.25 6.43 31.45
CA MET A 1 10.62 6.43 30.01
C MET A 1 10.01 5.30 29.17
N LYS A 2 9.69 4.12 29.72
CA LYS A 2 9.08 2.99 28.99
C LYS A 2 7.67 3.29 28.40
N GLY A 3 6.82 4.05 29.11
CA GLY A 3 5.48 4.39 28.65
C GLY A 3 5.45 5.20 27.35
N ASN A 4 6.37 6.13 27.17
CA ASN A 4 6.43 6.97 25.98
C ASN A 4 6.89 6.20 24.71
N ARG A 5 7.79 5.21 24.84
CA ARG A 5 8.20 4.35 23.72
C ARG A 5 7.05 3.45 23.25
N ARG A 6 6.29 2.87 24.19
CA ARG A 6 5.15 2.01 23.88
C ARG A 6 4.05 2.77 23.14
N GLN A 7 3.74 4.00 23.58
CA GLN A 7 2.77 4.85 22.91
C GLN A 7 3.21 5.21 21.48
N ARG A 8 4.48 5.58 21.28
CA ARG A 8 5.03 5.88 19.94
C ARG A 8 4.96 4.66 19.01
N CYS A 9 5.28 3.47 19.52
CA CYS A 9 5.19 2.24 18.79
C CYS A 9 3.74 1.92 18.36
N LEU A 10 2.77 2.10 19.27
CA LEU A 10 1.35 1.92 18.97
C LEU A 10 0.84 2.94 17.94
N LEU A 11 1.20 4.21 18.08
CA LEU A 11 0.84 5.25 17.10
C LEU A 11 1.40 4.92 15.72
N PHE A 12 2.66 4.51 15.65
CA PHE A 12 3.29 4.09 14.39
C PHE A 12 2.55 2.89 13.77
N LEU A 13 2.24 1.86 14.55
CA LEU A 13 1.50 0.69 14.08
C LEU A 13 0.09 1.06 13.58
N THR A 14 -0.60 1.94 14.30
CA THR A 14 -1.94 2.39 13.88
C THR A 14 -1.88 3.14 12.56
N GLY A 15 -0.98 4.12 12.42
CA GLY A 15 -0.78 4.84 11.17
C GLY A 15 -0.44 3.91 10.01
N GLN A 16 0.56 3.04 10.19
CA GLN A 16 0.96 2.07 9.16
C GLN A 16 -0.17 1.09 8.78
N SER A 17 -1.00 0.69 9.74
CA SER A 17 -2.13 -0.21 9.45
C SER A 17 -3.22 0.47 8.63
N ILE A 18 -3.50 1.75 8.89
CA ILE A 18 -4.47 2.55 8.14
C ILE A 18 -3.99 2.71 6.68
N THR A 19 -2.72 3.10 6.49
CA THR A 19 -2.12 3.25 5.16
C THR A 19 -2.09 1.91 4.40
N LEU A 20 -1.67 0.85 5.07
CA LEU A 20 -1.62 -0.49 4.49
C LEU A 20 -3.01 -0.97 4.05
N PHE A 21 -4.03 -0.74 4.87
CA PHE A 21 -5.41 -1.10 4.50
C PHE A 21 -5.86 -0.36 3.24
N GLY A 22 -5.66 0.96 3.15
CA GLY A 22 -6.00 1.74 1.96
C GLY A 22 -5.25 1.27 0.72
N SER A 23 -3.95 1.02 0.84
CA SER A 23 -3.12 0.50 -0.24
C SER A 23 -3.59 -0.87 -0.73
N THR A 24 -3.87 -1.80 0.17
CA THR A 24 -4.35 -3.15 -0.17
C THR A 24 -5.75 -3.09 -0.80
N LEU A 25 -6.64 -2.25 -0.26
CA LEU A 25 -7.98 -2.01 -0.80
C LEU A 25 -7.89 -1.52 -2.26
N THR A 26 -7.08 -0.50 -2.51
CA THR A 26 -6.91 0.08 -3.85
C THR A 26 -6.33 -0.93 -4.83
N GLN A 27 -5.33 -1.71 -4.40
CA GLN A 27 -4.74 -2.75 -5.23
C GLN A 27 -5.78 -3.81 -5.63
N MET A 28 -6.59 -4.28 -4.68
CA MET A 28 -7.68 -5.23 -4.96
C MET A 28 -8.76 -4.62 -5.86
N ALA A 29 -9.11 -3.36 -5.62
CA ALA A 29 -10.09 -2.66 -6.46
C ALA A 29 -9.62 -2.53 -7.91
N ILE A 30 -8.34 -2.23 -8.15
CA ILE A 30 -7.78 -2.16 -9.51
C ILE A 30 -7.85 -3.54 -10.19
N ILE A 31 -7.39 -4.59 -9.52
CA ILE A 31 -7.39 -5.96 -10.08
C ILE A 31 -8.83 -6.39 -10.41
N TRP A 32 -9.78 -6.17 -9.51
CA TRP A 32 -11.18 -6.55 -9.72
C TRP A 32 -11.87 -5.71 -10.78
N TYR A 33 -11.59 -4.40 -10.83
CA TYR A 33 -12.09 -3.52 -11.89
C TYR A 33 -11.66 -4.04 -13.27
N ILE A 34 -10.37 -4.34 -13.45
CA ILE A 34 -9.84 -4.88 -14.70
C ILE A 34 -10.43 -6.25 -15.01
N THR A 35 -10.59 -7.10 -14.01
CA THR A 35 -11.22 -8.42 -14.17
C THR A 35 -12.65 -8.30 -14.67
N ALA A 36 -13.44 -7.40 -14.06
CA ALA A 36 -14.84 -7.18 -14.42
C ALA A 36 -15.00 -6.56 -15.83
N GLU A 37 -14.10 -5.64 -16.20
CA GLU A 37 -14.16 -4.94 -17.47
C GLU A 37 -13.65 -5.77 -18.65
N THR A 38 -12.63 -6.62 -18.43
CA THR A 38 -11.95 -7.32 -19.53
C THR A 38 -12.30 -8.81 -19.62
N GLY A 39 -12.61 -9.46 -18.50
CA GLY A 39 -12.76 -10.91 -18.42
C GLY A 39 -11.51 -11.70 -18.86
N SER A 40 -10.37 -11.03 -19.05
CA SER A 40 -9.16 -11.57 -19.65
C SER A 40 -8.17 -12.03 -18.60
N GLY A 41 -7.86 -13.33 -18.61
CA GLY A 41 -6.80 -13.89 -17.74
C GLY A 41 -5.42 -13.29 -18.00
N ALA A 42 -5.12 -12.84 -19.22
CA ALA A 42 -3.88 -12.17 -19.54
C ALA A 42 -3.74 -10.82 -18.80
N TRP A 43 -4.80 -10.01 -18.78
CA TRP A 43 -4.82 -8.76 -18.03
C TRP A 43 -4.71 -9.00 -16.51
N ILE A 44 -5.44 -9.98 -15.98
CA ILE A 44 -5.35 -10.35 -14.55
C ILE A 44 -3.93 -10.75 -14.20
N GLY A 45 -3.29 -11.58 -15.02
CA GLY A 45 -1.89 -11.97 -14.84
C GLY A 45 -0.93 -10.79 -14.89
N ALA A 46 -1.09 -9.91 -15.87
CA ALA A 46 -0.26 -8.71 -16.01
C ALA A 46 -0.37 -7.77 -14.80
N PHE A 47 -1.59 -7.49 -14.32
CA PHE A 47 -1.80 -6.65 -13.12
C PHE A 47 -1.28 -7.30 -11.85
N THR A 48 -1.46 -8.61 -11.71
CA THR A 48 -0.91 -9.35 -10.56
C THR A 48 0.62 -9.31 -10.58
N ALA A 49 1.25 -9.55 -11.73
CA ALA A 49 2.69 -9.45 -11.87
C ALA A 49 3.19 -8.03 -11.61
N ALA A 50 2.54 -7.00 -12.17
CA ALA A 50 2.87 -5.59 -11.93
C ALA A 50 2.75 -5.19 -10.46
N SER A 51 1.85 -5.80 -9.71
CA SER A 51 1.60 -5.51 -8.30
C SER A 51 2.62 -6.16 -7.36
N TYR A 52 3.17 -7.31 -7.72
CA TYR A 52 4.02 -8.09 -6.79
C TYR A 52 5.46 -8.26 -7.25
N LEU A 53 5.71 -8.39 -8.56
CA LEU A 53 7.06 -8.64 -9.07
C LEU A 53 8.04 -7.49 -8.81
N PRO A 54 7.70 -6.20 -9.09
CA PRO A 54 8.58 -5.08 -8.78
C PRO A 54 8.84 -4.95 -7.28
N GLN A 55 7.82 -5.17 -6.44
CA GLN A 55 7.96 -5.18 -4.98
C GLN A 55 8.96 -6.23 -4.52
N PHE A 56 8.85 -7.46 -5.04
CA PHE A 56 9.75 -8.56 -4.70
C PHE A 56 11.19 -8.21 -5.10
N LEU A 57 11.42 -7.76 -6.33
CA LEU A 57 12.76 -7.41 -6.82
C LEU A 57 13.41 -6.28 -6.01
N VAL A 58 12.63 -5.22 -5.71
CA VAL A 58 13.14 -4.08 -4.95
C VAL A 58 13.35 -4.43 -3.48
N SER A 59 12.53 -5.29 -2.89
CA SER A 59 12.67 -5.67 -1.48
C SER A 59 14.00 -6.38 -1.18
N LEU A 60 14.61 -7.03 -2.17
CA LEU A 60 15.94 -7.64 -2.04
C LEU A 60 17.03 -6.59 -1.76
N ALA A 61 16.93 -5.41 -2.38
CA ALA A 61 17.84 -4.28 -2.14
C ALA A 61 17.34 -3.35 -1.02
N GLY A 62 16.03 -3.34 -0.78
CA GLY A 62 15.36 -2.45 0.16
C GLY A 62 15.83 -2.59 1.60
N GLY A 63 16.22 -3.81 2.02
CA GLY A 63 16.82 -4.05 3.33
C GLY A 63 18.13 -3.27 3.53
N ALA A 64 19.02 -3.33 2.55
CA ALA A 64 20.30 -2.60 2.60
C ALA A 64 20.13 -1.07 2.57
N TRP A 65 19.09 -0.57 1.90
CA TRP A 65 18.74 0.85 1.88
C TRP A 65 18.11 1.30 3.19
N ALA A 66 17.21 0.49 3.77
CA ALA A 66 16.58 0.76 5.06
C ALA A 66 17.61 0.86 6.21
N ASP A 67 18.75 0.18 6.12
CA ASP A 67 19.82 0.25 7.11
C ASP A 67 20.65 1.54 7.00
N ARG A 68 20.75 2.12 5.80
CA ARG A 68 21.62 3.27 5.53
C ARG A 68 20.91 4.62 5.60
N TRP A 69 19.62 4.63 5.36
CA TRP A 69 18.81 5.86 5.23
C TRP A 69 17.85 6.00 6.41
N ASP A 70 17.39 7.24 6.62
CA ASP A 70 16.37 7.54 7.63
C ASP A 70 15.05 6.85 7.26
N LYS A 71 14.69 5.85 8.07
CA LYS A 71 13.51 5.00 7.86
C LYS A 71 12.23 5.81 7.79
N ARG A 72 12.13 6.88 8.59
CA ARG A 72 10.96 7.76 8.59
C ARG A 72 10.80 8.46 7.23
N ARG A 73 11.92 8.96 6.66
CA ARG A 73 11.90 9.61 5.35
C ARG A 73 11.54 8.65 4.23
N ILE A 74 12.02 7.41 4.30
CA ILE A 74 11.67 6.37 3.33
C ILE A 74 10.17 6.09 3.38
N ILE A 75 9.60 5.86 4.56
CA ILE A 75 8.18 5.52 4.73
C ILE A 75 7.31 6.68 4.25
N ILE A 76 7.55 7.90 4.74
CA ILE A 76 6.78 9.08 4.35
C ILE A 76 6.92 9.36 2.85
N GLY A 77 8.12 9.21 2.29
CA GLY A 77 8.38 9.40 0.86
C GLY A 77 7.65 8.38 -0.01
N ALA A 78 7.65 7.11 0.38
CA ALA A 78 6.95 6.05 -0.34
C ALA A 78 5.43 6.23 -0.29
N ASP A 79 4.87 6.46 0.91
CA ASP A 79 3.44 6.70 1.10
C ASP A 79 2.99 7.98 0.38
N GLY A 80 3.73 9.08 0.53
CA GLY A 80 3.43 10.35 -0.12
C GLY A 80 3.47 10.25 -1.65
N THR A 81 4.50 9.61 -2.22
CA THR A 81 4.61 9.41 -3.67
C THR A 81 3.45 8.54 -4.18
N THR A 82 3.15 7.45 -3.48
CA THR A 82 2.04 6.56 -3.82
C THR A 82 0.70 7.30 -3.76
N ALA A 83 0.45 8.08 -2.72
CA ALA A 83 -0.78 8.87 -2.57
C ALA A 83 -0.92 9.92 -3.68
N VAL A 84 0.15 10.63 -4.03
CA VAL A 84 0.15 11.62 -5.12
C VAL A 84 -0.15 10.96 -6.45
N LEU A 85 0.51 9.86 -6.78
CA LEU A 85 0.27 9.13 -8.03
C LEU A 85 -1.16 8.58 -8.11
N THR A 86 -1.67 8.01 -7.01
CA THR A 86 -3.02 7.48 -6.92
C THR A 86 -4.06 8.60 -7.04
N GLY A 87 -3.85 9.73 -6.37
CA GLY A 87 -4.70 10.91 -6.46
C GLY A 87 -4.70 11.53 -7.87
N ALA A 88 -3.53 11.65 -8.48
CA ALA A 88 -3.41 12.12 -9.87
C ALA A 88 -4.19 11.21 -10.82
N MET A 89 -4.10 9.88 -10.67
CA MET A 89 -4.88 8.93 -11.44
C MET A 89 -6.39 9.10 -11.23
N ALA A 90 -6.84 9.26 -9.98
CA ALA A 90 -8.25 9.47 -9.65
C ALA A 90 -8.83 10.74 -10.29
N LEU A 91 -8.02 11.80 -10.42
CA LEU A 91 -8.37 13.05 -11.09
C LEU A 91 -8.32 12.94 -12.62
N ALA A 92 -7.30 12.26 -13.15
CA ALA A 92 -7.09 12.15 -14.59
C ALA A 92 -8.05 11.15 -15.25
N MET A 93 -8.46 10.10 -14.55
CA MET A 93 -9.24 8.99 -15.09
C MET A 93 -10.46 9.41 -15.94
N PRO A 94 -11.28 10.42 -15.57
CA PRO A 94 -12.43 10.83 -16.38
C PRO A 94 -12.05 11.51 -17.71
N ARG A 95 -10.80 11.96 -17.84
CA ARG A 95 -10.29 12.69 -19.00
C ARG A 95 -9.50 11.79 -19.95
N ILE A 96 -9.15 10.59 -19.52
CA ILE A 96 -8.36 9.65 -20.35
C ILE A 96 -9.28 9.05 -21.40
N PRO A 97 -9.00 9.24 -22.71
CA PRO A 97 -9.80 8.67 -23.78
C PRO A 97 -9.49 7.17 -23.93
N GLY A 98 -10.55 6.38 -24.00
CA GLY A 98 -10.44 4.94 -24.27
C GLY A 98 -10.10 4.07 -23.06
N LYS A 99 -10.79 2.94 -22.94
CA LYS A 99 -10.61 1.99 -21.83
C LYS A 99 -9.21 1.39 -21.79
N GLU A 100 -8.63 1.05 -22.93
CA GLU A 100 -7.29 0.48 -23.04
C GLU A 100 -6.21 1.41 -22.48
N THR A 101 -6.33 2.71 -22.71
CA THR A 101 -5.43 3.71 -22.14
C THR A 101 -5.56 3.77 -20.63
N VAL A 102 -6.79 3.69 -20.10
CA VAL A 102 -7.02 3.63 -18.65
C VAL A 102 -6.35 2.38 -18.04
N TYR A 103 -6.47 1.23 -18.70
CA TYR A 103 -5.85 -0.01 -18.22
C TYR A 103 -4.32 0.10 -18.22
N ALA A 104 -3.73 0.64 -19.28
CA ALA A 104 -2.28 0.84 -19.36
C ALA A 104 -1.75 1.78 -18.26
N VAL A 105 -2.46 2.88 -17.99
CA VAL A 105 -2.09 3.82 -16.92
C VAL A 105 -2.28 3.20 -15.54
N LEU A 106 -3.35 2.43 -15.30
CA LEU A 106 -3.54 1.69 -14.04
C LEU A 106 -2.46 0.63 -13.85
N LEU A 107 -2.01 -0.03 -14.93
CA LEU A 107 -0.90 -0.98 -14.88
C LEU A 107 0.40 -0.28 -14.45
N LEU A 108 0.72 0.85 -15.07
CA LEU A 108 1.87 1.66 -14.70
C LEU A 108 1.79 2.14 -13.25
N LEU A 109 0.62 2.61 -12.81
CA LEU A 109 0.36 2.97 -11.41
C LEU A 109 0.66 1.79 -10.48
N SER A 110 0.19 0.57 -10.82
CA SER A 110 0.43 -0.64 -10.03
C SER A 110 1.92 -0.96 -9.90
N VAL A 111 2.71 -0.79 -10.97
CA VAL A 111 4.17 -0.93 -10.93
C VAL A 111 4.80 0.11 -9.99
N CYS A 112 4.44 1.39 -10.12
CA CYS A 112 4.99 2.45 -9.28
C CYS A 112 4.66 2.22 -7.78
N ARG A 113 3.45 1.83 -7.47
CA ARG A 113 3.00 1.47 -6.11
C ARG A 113 3.77 0.28 -5.56
N SER A 114 3.99 -0.72 -6.40
CA SER A 114 4.73 -1.94 -6.06
C SER A 114 6.20 -1.64 -5.74
N LEU A 115 6.86 -0.76 -6.51
CA LEU A 115 8.22 -0.27 -6.21
C LEU A 115 8.28 0.44 -4.84
N GLY A 116 7.33 1.32 -4.56
CA GLY A 116 7.21 2.00 -3.27
C GLY A 116 7.05 1.01 -2.11
N ALA A 117 6.15 0.04 -2.23
CA ALA A 117 5.92 -0.99 -1.23
C ALA A 117 7.17 -1.87 -0.99
N GLY A 118 7.95 -2.14 -2.05
CA GLY A 118 9.20 -2.91 -1.95
C GLY A 118 10.27 -2.24 -1.09
N ILE A 119 10.29 -0.92 -1.05
CA ILE A 119 11.22 -0.14 -0.20
C ILE A 119 10.61 0.06 1.19
N GLN A 120 9.34 0.35 1.26
CA GLN A 120 8.63 0.67 2.50
C GLN A 120 8.53 -0.51 3.47
N THR A 121 8.25 -1.71 2.96
CA THR A 121 8.05 -2.91 3.80
C THR A 121 9.25 -3.21 4.71
N PRO A 122 10.50 -3.31 4.20
CA PRO A 122 11.66 -3.53 5.06
C PRO A 122 11.94 -2.32 5.96
N ALA A 123 11.72 -1.08 5.50
CA ALA A 123 11.90 0.12 6.28
C ALA A 123 10.95 0.18 7.49
N SER A 124 9.69 -0.21 7.30
CA SER A 124 8.67 -0.27 8.37
C SER A 124 9.02 -1.33 9.42
N GLY A 125 9.49 -2.51 8.99
CA GLY A 125 9.98 -3.54 9.92
C GLY A 125 11.17 -3.08 10.74
N ALA A 126 12.14 -2.42 10.12
CA ALA A 126 13.31 -1.88 10.79
C ALA A 126 12.95 -0.73 11.76
N ALA A 127 12.04 0.17 11.36
CA ALA A 127 11.54 1.24 12.22
C ALA A 127 10.81 0.68 13.46
N LEU A 128 9.98 -0.34 13.27
CA LEU A 128 9.29 -1.01 14.37
C LEU A 128 10.27 -1.64 15.36
N ALA A 129 11.35 -2.28 14.87
CA ALA A 129 12.38 -2.88 15.71
C ALA A 129 13.14 -1.85 16.55
N GLU A 130 13.31 -0.61 16.06
CA GLU A 130 13.93 0.50 16.79
C GLU A 130 12.98 1.14 17.82
N LEU A 131 11.70 1.28 17.46
CA LEU A 131 10.68 1.88 18.32
C LEU A 131 10.25 0.97 19.46
N ALA A 132 10.25 -0.35 19.24
CA ALA A 132 9.77 -1.32 20.20
C ALA A 132 10.63 -1.29 21.49
N PRO A 133 9.99 -1.32 22.68
CA PRO A 133 10.71 -1.44 23.93
C PRO A 133 11.57 -2.72 23.99
N GLU A 134 12.68 -2.66 24.71
CA GLU A 134 13.52 -3.83 24.96
C GLU A 134 12.71 -4.94 25.64
N GLY A 135 12.80 -6.15 25.10
CA GLY A 135 12.04 -7.32 25.56
C GLY A 135 10.64 -7.46 24.98
N GLU A 136 10.06 -6.43 24.34
CA GLU A 136 8.73 -6.49 23.75
C GLU A 136 8.73 -6.56 22.22
N ARG A 137 9.88 -6.64 21.56
CA ARG A 137 10.00 -6.64 20.08
C ARG A 137 9.18 -7.75 19.43
N MET A 138 9.21 -8.96 19.98
CA MET A 138 8.43 -10.09 19.45
C MET A 138 6.94 -9.82 19.51
N ARG A 139 6.45 -9.23 20.60
CA ARG A 139 5.04 -8.86 20.76
C ARG A 139 4.59 -7.82 19.74
N PHE A 140 5.37 -6.75 19.53
CA PHE A 140 5.03 -5.70 18.57
C PHE A 140 5.11 -6.19 17.13
N ASN A 141 6.08 -7.06 16.78
CA ASN A 141 6.12 -7.73 15.49
C ASN A 141 4.90 -8.64 15.27
N GLY A 142 4.46 -9.36 16.30
CA GLY A 142 3.25 -10.17 16.25
C GLY A 142 1.99 -9.32 16.00
N ILE A 143 1.86 -8.17 16.69
CA ILE A 143 0.76 -7.23 16.47
C ILE A 143 0.80 -6.68 15.03
N HIS A 144 1.98 -6.31 14.53
CA HIS A 144 2.15 -5.84 13.16
C HIS A 144 1.71 -6.89 12.13
N ALA A 145 2.16 -8.13 12.28
CA ALA A 145 1.76 -9.23 11.41
C ALA A 145 0.25 -9.50 11.47
N LEU A 146 -0.37 -9.43 12.65
CA LEU A 146 -1.81 -9.56 12.82
C LEU A 146 -2.58 -8.45 12.09
N LEU A 147 -2.15 -7.20 12.22
CA LEU A 147 -2.75 -6.05 11.55
C LEU A 147 -2.61 -6.15 10.02
N GLN A 148 -1.46 -6.60 9.52
CA GLN A 148 -1.27 -6.88 8.09
C GLN A 148 -2.22 -7.96 7.58
N SER A 149 -2.36 -9.07 8.32
CA SER A 149 -3.28 -10.15 7.94
C SER A 149 -4.73 -9.68 7.98
N ALA A 150 -5.12 -8.90 8.98
CA ALA A 150 -6.46 -8.32 9.08
C ALA A 150 -6.76 -7.38 7.90
N ALA A 151 -5.80 -6.53 7.50
CA ALA A 151 -5.93 -5.67 6.33
C ALA A 151 -6.11 -6.48 5.05
N GLN A 152 -5.31 -7.54 4.86
CA GLN A 152 -5.41 -8.42 3.69
C GLN A 152 -6.74 -9.17 3.60
N LEU A 153 -7.33 -9.55 4.72
CA LEU A 153 -8.63 -10.20 4.77
C LEU A 153 -9.81 -9.22 4.55
N ALA A 154 -9.72 -8.01 5.11
CA ALA A 154 -10.79 -7.04 5.04
C ALA A 154 -10.79 -6.22 3.73
N ALA A 155 -9.63 -5.95 3.15
CA ALA A 155 -9.49 -5.10 1.97
C ALA A 155 -10.26 -5.61 0.74
N PRO A 156 -10.31 -6.91 0.39
CA PRO A 156 -11.13 -7.39 -0.72
C PRO A 156 -12.61 -7.10 -0.52
N GLY A 157 -13.15 -7.32 0.68
CA GLY A 157 -14.54 -7.00 0.98
C GLY A 157 -14.84 -5.52 0.79
N ALA A 158 -13.99 -4.64 1.32
CA ALA A 158 -14.12 -3.19 1.15
C ALA A 158 -13.99 -2.78 -0.32
N ALA A 159 -13.04 -3.33 -1.07
CA ALA A 159 -12.89 -3.09 -2.51
C ALA A 159 -14.14 -3.45 -3.29
N GLY A 160 -14.78 -4.60 -2.95
CA GLY A 160 -16.04 -5.03 -3.55
C GLY A 160 -17.18 -4.03 -3.33
N ILE A 161 -17.29 -3.45 -2.14
CA ILE A 161 -18.30 -2.42 -1.83
C ILE A 161 -18.10 -1.19 -2.72
N PHE A 162 -16.87 -0.69 -2.86
CA PHE A 162 -16.57 0.45 -3.73
C PHE A 162 -16.91 0.17 -5.20
N LEU A 163 -16.60 -1.03 -5.69
CA LEU A 163 -16.89 -1.39 -7.08
C LEU A 163 -18.37 -1.61 -7.33
N GLN A 164 -19.12 -2.18 -6.39
CA GLN A 164 -20.59 -2.29 -6.48
C GLN A 164 -21.25 -0.90 -6.52
N ALA A 165 -20.70 0.08 -5.81
CA ALA A 165 -21.12 1.47 -5.92
C ALA A 165 -20.69 2.16 -7.24
N GLY A 166 -20.09 1.41 -8.17
CA GLY A 166 -19.65 1.90 -9.48
C GLY A 166 -18.43 2.82 -9.43
N SER A 167 -17.66 2.80 -8.36
CA SER A 167 -16.63 3.81 -8.13
C SER A 167 -15.24 3.26 -7.82
N ILE A 168 -14.51 2.82 -8.84
CA ILE A 168 -13.07 2.60 -8.70
C ILE A 168 -12.35 3.87 -8.20
N ARG A 169 -12.82 5.06 -8.61
CA ARG A 169 -12.29 6.34 -8.15
C ARG A 169 -12.45 6.51 -6.64
N GLY A 170 -13.56 6.01 -6.07
CA GLY A 170 -13.76 6.00 -4.61
C GLY A 170 -12.69 5.20 -3.89
N ALA A 171 -12.30 4.04 -4.42
CA ALA A 171 -11.20 3.24 -3.87
C ALA A 171 -9.85 3.97 -3.97
N LEU A 172 -9.56 4.63 -5.10
CA LEU A 172 -8.35 5.44 -5.26
C LEU A 172 -8.30 6.60 -4.25
N TRP A 173 -9.42 7.29 -4.02
CA TRP A 173 -9.49 8.36 -3.02
C TRP A 173 -9.37 7.83 -1.59
N ALA A 174 -9.90 6.64 -1.30
CA ALA A 174 -9.73 6.01 0.01
C ALA A 174 -8.25 5.78 0.35
N ASP A 175 -7.43 5.39 -0.62
CA ASP A 175 -5.97 5.27 -0.45
C ASP A 175 -5.31 6.62 -0.12
N VAL A 176 -5.67 7.68 -0.85
CA VAL A 176 -5.14 9.03 -0.59
C VAL A 176 -5.48 9.50 0.82
N VAL A 177 -6.72 9.29 1.25
CA VAL A 177 -7.18 9.69 2.59
C VAL A 177 -6.48 8.86 3.67
N THR A 178 -6.39 7.54 3.50
CA THR A 178 -5.71 6.68 4.48
C THR A 178 -4.21 6.97 4.56
N ALA A 179 -3.56 7.28 3.44
CA ALA A 179 -2.16 7.71 3.44
C ALA A 179 -1.99 9.06 4.17
N ALA A 180 -2.87 10.04 3.92
CA ALA A 180 -2.81 11.34 4.60
C ALA A 180 -3.02 11.24 6.13
N VAL A 181 -3.80 10.25 6.59
CA VAL A 181 -4.03 9.98 8.02
C VAL A 181 -2.87 9.21 8.64
N GLY A 182 -2.22 8.34 7.86
CA GLY A 182 -1.18 7.42 8.35
C GLY A 182 0.24 8.01 8.36
N ILE A 183 0.50 9.09 7.59
CA ILE A 183 1.77 9.83 7.55
C ILE A 183 1.88 10.78 8.75
#